data_7ef5c0ed45a3dbfb49a1b7f54630ccd6
#
_entry.id   7ef5c0ed45a3dbfb49a1b7f54630ccd6
#
_cell.length_a   1.000
_cell.length_b   1.000
_cell.length_c   1.000
_cell.angle_alpha   90.00
_cell.angle_beta   90.00
_cell.angle_gamma   90.00
#
_symmetry.space_group_name_H-M   'P 1'
#
loop_
_entity.id
_entity.type
_entity.pdbx_description
1 polymer ?
#
loop_
_entity_poly.entity_id
_entity_poly.type
_entity_poly.pdbx_seq_one_letter_code
_entity_poly.pdbx_strand_id
1 'polypeptide(L)'
;NPTSQILLRRILRGDNGITTRSLALDSVQEAFNLTPDILQLRFQTHAPALASQAARNALIKADLVSQDLDAVIISTCTGYLCPGLTSYLSESLGLDPSMILLDLVGHGCGAAIPNLRNAHALIHSGQASKVLSICVEVCSAAFYLDDDPGVLISACLFGDAAAAAVCSSRPSAAHRPIQTIAMQSTMRPEHRDL
;
A
#
# COMPACT_ATOMS: atom_id res chain seq x y z
N ASN A 1 -8.30 -2.83 -30.15
CA ASN A 1 -8.51 -3.86 -31.17
C ASN A 1 -9.66 -4.81 -30.76
N PRO A 2 -10.26 -5.63 -31.65
CA PRO A 2 -11.37 -6.52 -31.31
C PRO A 2 -11.05 -7.53 -30.20
N THR A 3 -9.83 -8.06 -30.14
CA THR A 3 -9.40 -9.00 -29.12
C THR A 3 -9.38 -8.37 -27.74
N SER A 4 -8.86 -7.14 -27.64
CA SER A 4 -8.85 -6.36 -26.39
C SER A 4 -10.25 -6.08 -25.89
N GLN A 5 -11.21 -5.76 -26.80
CA GLN A 5 -12.61 -5.55 -26.43
C GLN A 5 -13.27 -6.83 -25.88
N ILE A 6 -12.98 -7.99 -26.47
CA ILE A 6 -13.50 -9.28 -25.98
C ILE A 6 -12.94 -9.57 -24.59
N LEU A 7 -11.64 -9.37 -24.40
CA LEU A 7 -10.97 -9.56 -23.11
C LEU A 7 -11.57 -8.65 -22.02
N LEU A 8 -11.68 -7.34 -22.28
CA LEU A 8 -12.28 -6.37 -21.36
C LEU A 8 -13.71 -6.75 -20.98
N ARG A 9 -14.55 -7.10 -21.95
CA ARG A 9 -15.93 -7.53 -21.70
C ARG A 9 -15.99 -8.76 -20.80
N ARG A 10 -15.09 -9.72 -20.99
CA ARG A 10 -15.02 -10.94 -20.16
C ARG A 10 -14.62 -10.63 -18.72
N ILE A 11 -13.60 -9.78 -18.53
CA ILE A 11 -13.13 -9.38 -17.19
C ILE A 11 -14.17 -8.55 -16.46
N LEU A 12 -14.78 -7.56 -17.15
CA LEU A 12 -15.74 -6.62 -16.54
C LEU A 12 -17.12 -7.22 -16.27
N ARG A 13 -17.43 -8.44 -16.74
CA ARG A 13 -18.69 -9.14 -16.44
C ARG A 13 -18.78 -9.67 -15.00
N GLY A 14 -17.72 -9.54 -14.21
CA GLY A 14 -17.76 -9.91 -12.79
C GLY A 14 -17.56 -11.40 -12.48
N ASP A 15 -17.35 -12.25 -13.48
CA ASP A 15 -17.14 -13.70 -13.30
C ASP A 15 -15.79 -14.03 -12.61
N ASN A 16 -14.97 -13.03 -12.34
CA ASN A 16 -13.65 -13.12 -11.69
C ASN A 16 -13.69 -12.94 -10.16
N GLY A 17 -14.88 -12.75 -9.57
CA GLY A 17 -15.05 -12.52 -8.14
C GLY A 17 -14.81 -11.05 -7.69
N ILE A 18 -14.42 -10.14 -8.60
CA ILE A 18 -14.22 -8.72 -8.31
C ILE A 18 -15.42 -7.95 -8.86
N THR A 19 -16.30 -7.52 -7.96
CA THR A 19 -17.53 -6.80 -8.34
C THR A 19 -17.35 -5.29 -8.35
N THR A 20 -16.48 -4.75 -7.50
CA THR A 20 -16.23 -3.30 -7.36
C THR A 20 -14.76 -3.03 -7.08
N ARG A 21 -14.30 -1.84 -7.43
CA ARG A 21 -12.98 -1.30 -7.13
C ARG A 21 -13.09 0.16 -6.77
N SER A 22 -12.26 0.61 -5.83
CA SER A 22 -12.12 2.03 -5.51
C SER A 22 -10.98 2.62 -6.34
N LEU A 23 -11.22 3.78 -6.90
CA LEU A 23 -10.22 4.55 -7.65
C LEU A 23 -10.30 6.00 -7.16
N ALA A 24 -9.15 6.64 -6.99
CA ALA A 24 -9.03 8.05 -6.63
C ALA A 24 -9.23 8.94 -7.87
N LEU A 25 -10.43 8.86 -8.44
CA LEU A 25 -10.87 9.58 -9.62
C LEU A 25 -12.23 10.23 -9.31
N ASP A 26 -12.40 11.50 -9.65
CA ASP A 26 -13.69 12.19 -9.55
C ASP A 26 -14.62 11.77 -10.70
N SER A 27 -14.05 11.38 -11.83
CA SER A 27 -14.77 10.86 -12.98
C SER A 27 -13.99 9.78 -13.73
N VAL A 28 -14.69 8.89 -14.43
CA VAL A 28 -14.04 7.84 -15.24
C VAL A 28 -13.18 8.44 -16.37
N GLN A 29 -13.51 9.65 -16.85
CA GLN A 29 -12.76 10.34 -17.90
C GLN A 29 -11.33 10.66 -17.48
N GLU A 30 -11.07 10.87 -16.19
CA GLU A 30 -9.74 11.15 -15.67
C GLU A 30 -8.78 9.95 -15.81
N ALA A 31 -9.31 8.73 -15.93
CA ALA A 31 -8.52 7.55 -16.22
C ALA A 31 -7.83 7.59 -17.59
N PHE A 32 -8.28 8.48 -18.49
CA PHE A 32 -7.70 8.68 -19.82
C PHE A 32 -6.73 9.87 -19.88
N ASN A 33 -6.61 10.64 -18.81
CA ASN A 33 -5.64 11.74 -18.71
C ASN A 33 -4.39 11.25 -18.00
N LEU A 34 -3.42 10.75 -18.76
CA LEU A 34 -2.28 9.97 -18.29
C LEU A 34 -0.94 10.70 -18.48
N THR A 35 -0.92 12.02 -18.33
CA THR A 35 0.36 12.73 -18.33
C THR A 35 1.14 12.42 -17.02
N PRO A 36 2.48 12.32 -17.06
CA PRO A 36 3.28 12.03 -15.86
C PRO A 36 2.99 12.97 -14.69
N ASP A 37 2.81 14.26 -14.96
CA ASP A 37 2.51 15.26 -13.93
C ASP A 37 1.16 15.01 -13.23
N ILE A 38 0.13 14.63 -14.00
CA ILE A 38 -1.20 14.32 -13.46
C ILE A 38 -1.15 13.05 -12.63
N LEU A 39 -0.45 12.01 -13.09
CA LEU A 39 -0.28 10.77 -12.34
C LEU A 39 0.48 11.01 -11.03
N GLN A 40 1.57 11.79 -11.09
CA GLN A 40 2.35 12.16 -9.91
C GLN A 40 1.53 12.98 -8.91
N LEU A 41 0.77 13.97 -9.38
CA LEU A 41 -0.12 14.77 -8.54
C LEU A 41 -1.20 13.91 -7.88
N ARG A 42 -1.79 12.97 -8.61
CA ARG A 42 -2.77 12.02 -8.07
C ARG A 42 -2.17 11.17 -6.95
N PHE A 43 -0.98 10.61 -7.15
CA PHE A 43 -0.28 9.86 -6.12
C PHE A 43 -0.01 10.73 -4.89
N GLN A 44 0.56 11.91 -5.08
CA GLN A 44 0.89 12.85 -4.01
C GLN A 44 -0.33 13.28 -3.19
N THR A 45 -1.48 13.42 -3.85
CA THR A 45 -2.74 13.82 -3.20
C THR A 45 -3.37 12.67 -2.41
N HIS A 46 -3.42 11.47 -2.99
CA HIS A 46 -4.25 10.39 -2.46
C HIS A 46 -3.49 9.38 -1.60
N ALA A 47 -2.20 9.10 -1.88
CA ALA A 47 -1.45 8.12 -1.12
C ALA A 47 -1.28 8.51 0.37
N PRO A 48 -0.92 9.76 0.72
CA PRO A 48 -0.86 10.18 2.12
C PRO A 48 -2.22 10.10 2.82
N ALA A 49 -3.30 10.48 2.14
CA ALA A 49 -4.65 10.46 2.71
C ALA A 49 -5.11 9.02 3.02
N LEU A 50 -4.93 8.09 2.07
CA LEU A 50 -5.25 6.67 2.25
C LEU A 50 -4.40 6.04 3.35
N ALA A 51 -3.09 6.29 3.37
CA ALA A 51 -2.19 5.78 4.39
C ALA A 51 -2.57 6.28 5.78
N SER A 52 -2.88 7.58 5.92
CA SER A 52 -3.32 8.18 7.18
C SER A 52 -4.64 7.59 7.68
N GLN A 53 -5.59 7.36 6.78
CA GLN A 53 -6.86 6.74 7.13
C GLN A 53 -6.68 5.30 7.62
N ALA A 54 -5.86 4.51 6.91
CA ALA A 54 -5.55 3.14 7.29
C ALA A 54 -4.82 3.08 8.65
N ALA A 55 -3.86 4.00 8.86
CA ALA A 55 -3.12 4.14 10.11
C ALA A 55 -4.05 4.43 11.29
N ARG A 56 -4.92 5.45 11.18
CA ARG A 56 -5.90 5.80 12.22
C ARG A 56 -6.82 4.62 12.54
N ASN A 57 -7.31 3.92 11.53
CA ASN A 57 -8.17 2.75 11.71
C ASN A 57 -7.45 1.60 12.43
N ALA A 58 -6.17 1.38 12.13
CA ALA A 58 -5.37 0.36 12.80
C ALA A 58 -5.08 0.72 14.26
N LEU A 59 -4.76 1.98 14.55
CA LEU A 59 -4.56 2.48 15.91
C LEU A 59 -5.82 2.36 16.76
N ILE A 60 -6.98 2.79 16.25
CA ILE A 60 -8.27 2.66 16.93
C ILE A 60 -8.56 1.18 17.26
N LYS A 61 -8.36 0.28 16.28
CA LYS A 61 -8.56 -1.17 16.50
C LYS A 61 -7.57 -1.77 17.50
N ALA A 62 -6.40 -1.18 17.66
CA ALA A 62 -5.39 -1.63 18.61
C ALA A 62 -5.55 -0.99 20.00
N ASP A 63 -6.49 -0.06 20.17
CA ASP A 63 -6.67 0.78 21.37
C ASP A 63 -5.37 1.56 21.70
N LEU A 64 -4.80 2.19 20.67
CA LEU A 64 -3.56 2.96 20.74
C LEU A 64 -3.72 4.36 20.14
N VAL A 65 -2.84 5.25 20.55
CA VAL A 65 -2.63 6.56 19.93
C VAL A 65 -1.29 6.62 19.20
N SER A 66 -1.09 7.63 18.38
CA SER A 66 0.17 7.77 17.59
C SER A 66 1.42 7.87 18.47
N GLN A 67 1.30 8.43 19.66
CA GLN A 67 2.38 8.58 20.65
C GLN A 67 2.81 7.24 21.30
N ASP A 68 2.00 6.20 21.16
CA ASP A 68 2.34 4.85 21.63
C ASP A 68 3.28 4.09 20.69
N LEU A 69 3.49 4.60 19.48
CA LEU A 69 4.32 3.96 18.47
C LEU A 69 5.80 4.30 18.65
N ASP A 70 6.65 3.34 18.32
CA ASP A 70 8.11 3.52 18.27
C ASP A 70 8.62 3.63 16.82
N ALA A 71 7.87 3.06 15.86
CA ALA A 71 8.26 3.07 14.45
C ALA A 71 7.06 3.03 13.51
N VAL A 72 7.24 3.58 12.31
CA VAL A 72 6.31 3.45 11.18
C VAL A 72 7.06 2.98 9.95
N ILE A 73 6.51 1.99 9.25
CA ILE A 73 7.05 1.46 8.00
C ILE A 73 5.96 1.53 6.95
N ILE A 74 6.22 2.22 5.85
CA ILE A 74 5.31 2.31 4.70
C ILE A 74 5.92 1.62 3.50
N SER A 75 5.11 0.87 2.76
CA SER A 75 5.48 0.32 1.45
C SER A 75 4.49 0.73 0.38
N THR A 76 5.00 1.01 -0.81
CA THR A 76 4.26 1.33 -2.03
C THR A 76 5.05 0.95 -3.27
N CYS A 77 4.35 0.66 -4.38
CA CYS A 77 4.97 0.48 -5.70
C CYS A 77 4.30 1.31 -6.81
N THR A 78 3.24 2.06 -6.50
CA THR A 78 2.46 2.83 -7.47
C THR A 78 2.89 4.29 -7.61
N GLY A 79 3.88 4.73 -6.86
CA GLY A 79 4.43 6.07 -6.95
C GLY A 79 5.66 6.27 -6.05
N TYR A 80 6.25 7.44 -6.16
CA TYR A 80 7.42 7.84 -5.38
C TYR A 80 7.31 9.30 -4.95
N LEU A 81 7.63 9.58 -3.69
CA LEU A 81 7.76 10.93 -3.14
C LEU A 81 9.13 11.09 -2.47
N CYS A 82 9.66 12.28 -2.53
CA CYS A 82 10.89 12.67 -1.84
C CYS A 82 10.71 14.08 -1.24
N PRO A 83 10.63 14.22 0.11
CA PRO A 83 10.63 13.16 1.13
C PRO A 83 9.52 12.14 0.97
N GLY A 84 9.72 10.92 1.54
CA GLY A 84 8.79 9.80 1.40
C GLY A 84 7.45 9.99 2.10
N LEU A 85 6.56 9.00 1.93
CA LEU A 85 5.21 9.02 2.52
C LEU A 85 5.23 9.12 4.05
N THR A 86 6.26 8.60 4.70
CA THR A 86 6.40 8.72 6.16
C THR A 86 6.45 10.16 6.63
N SER A 87 6.99 11.11 5.84
CA SER A 87 7.02 12.53 6.22
C SER A 87 5.62 13.13 6.22
N TYR A 88 4.79 12.82 5.25
CA TYR A 88 3.38 13.25 5.19
C TYR A 88 2.56 12.65 6.33
N LEU A 89 2.85 11.38 6.63
CA LEU A 89 2.17 10.68 7.71
C LEU A 89 2.56 11.24 9.09
N SER A 90 3.84 11.61 9.27
CA SER A 90 4.34 12.26 10.50
C SER A 90 3.57 13.52 10.81
N GLU A 91 3.36 14.38 9.81
CA GLU A 91 2.56 15.60 9.96
C GLU A 91 1.10 15.25 10.26
N SER A 92 0.49 14.36 9.50
CA SER A 92 -0.93 14.00 9.59
C SER A 92 -1.30 13.33 10.93
N LEU A 93 -0.41 12.55 11.53
CA LEU A 93 -0.63 11.83 12.78
C LEU A 93 0.02 12.49 14.00
N GLY A 94 0.82 13.54 13.81
CA GLY A 94 1.57 14.19 14.88
C GLY A 94 2.58 13.22 15.51
N LEU A 95 3.39 12.53 14.69
CA LEU A 95 4.38 11.56 15.17
C LEU A 95 5.52 12.27 15.88
N ASP A 96 6.14 11.58 16.85
CA ASP A 96 7.33 12.08 17.53
C ASP A 96 8.50 12.20 16.54
N PRO A 97 9.25 13.32 16.53
CA PRO A 97 10.38 13.51 15.62
C PRO A 97 11.52 12.50 15.79
N SER A 98 11.61 11.81 16.92
CA SER A 98 12.61 10.77 17.19
C SER A 98 12.20 9.38 16.73
N MET A 99 10.96 9.22 16.24
CA MET A 99 10.42 7.94 15.79
C MET A 99 11.18 7.36 14.59
N ILE A 100 11.33 6.05 14.56
CA ILE A 100 11.93 5.34 13.42
C ILE A 100 10.93 5.34 12.26
N LEU A 101 11.32 5.95 11.13
CA LEU A 101 10.49 6.04 9.94
C LEU A 101 11.18 5.37 8.75
N LEU A 102 10.51 4.45 8.07
CA LEU A 102 11.04 3.71 6.92
C LEU A 102 10.04 3.73 5.75
N ASP A 103 10.50 4.20 4.60
CA ASP A 103 9.80 4.07 3.33
C ASP A 103 10.42 2.94 2.51
N LEU A 104 9.64 1.91 2.20
CA LEU A 104 10.05 0.75 1.41
C LEU A 104 9.47 0.86 0.01
N VAL A 105 10.30 1.22 -0.96
CA VAL A 105 9.93 1.39 -2.37
C VAL A 105 10.68 0.37 -3.22
N GLY A 106 10.10 -0.01 -4.36
CA GLY A 106 10.77 -0.91 -5.33
C GLY A 106 10.65 -2.40 -5.03
N HIS A 107 9.80 -2.81 -4.08
CA HIS A 107 9.53 -4.22 -3.77
C HIS A 107 8.34 -4.80 -4.55
N GLY A 108 7.68 -4.00 -5.38
CA GLY A 108 6.49 -4.41 -6.13
C GLY A 108 5.35 -4.89 -5.24
N CYS A 109 4.45 -5.69 -5.81
CA CYS A 109 3.27 -6.21 -5.10
C CYS A 109 3.59 -7.14 -3.91
N GLY A 110 4.83 -7.62 -3.79
CA GLY A 110 5.31 -8.43 -2.68
C GLY A 110 5.73 -7.63 -1.43
N ALA A 111 5.62 -6.31 -1.45
CA ALA A 111 6.18 -5.40 -0.43
C ALA A 111 5.67 -5.62 1.00
N ALA A 112 4.49 -6.21 1.18
CA ALA A 112 3.92 -6.45 2.50
C ALA A 112 4.80 -7.38 3.37
N ILE A 113 5.42 -8.41 2.78
CA ILE A 113 6.28 -9.33 3.53
C ILE A 113 7.59 -8.67 3.98
N PRO A 114 8.37 -7.98 3.12
CA PRO A 114 9.49 -7.17 3.56
C PRO A 114 9.12 -6.11 4.60
N ASN A 115 7.97 -5.46 4.48
CA ASN A 115 7.49 -4.48 5.45
C ASN A 115 7.31 -5.13 6.84
N LEU A 116 6.53 -6.21 6.93
CA LEU A 116 6.32 -6.95 8.18
C LEU A 116 7.62 -7.54 8.73
N ARG A 117 8.57 -7.95 7.85
CA ARG A 117 9.88 -8.45 8.28
C ARG A 117 10.71 -7.37 8.95
N ASN A 118 10.70 -6.14 8.43
CA ASN A 118 11.36 -5.00 9.08
C ASN A 118 10.71 -4.66 10.42
N ALA A 119 9.38 -4.67 10.51
CA ALA A 119 8.67 -4.50 11.78
C ALA A 119 9.09 -5.56 12.81
N HIS A 120 9.12 -6.83 12.40
CA HIS A 120 9.59 -7.92 13.24
C HIS A 120 11.06 -7.73 13.68
N ALA A 121 11.94 -7.31 12.76
CA ALA A 121 13.36 -7.08 13.08
C ALA A 121 13.55 -5.97 14.11
N LEU A 122 12.84 -4.84 13.98
CA LEU A 122 12.88 -3.74 14.96
C LEU A 122 12.40 -4.19 16.34
N ILE A 123 11.32 -4.98 16.38
CA ILE A 123 10.77 -5.50 17.63
C ILE A 123 11.73 -6.53 18.25
N HIS A 124 12.27 -7.44 17.45
CA HIS A 124 13.14 -8.51 17.95
C HIS A 124 14.49 -7.99 18.42
N SER A 125 15.02 -6.93 17.80
CA SER A 125 16.26 -6.26 18.24
C SER A 125 16.07 -5.37 19.46
N GLY A 126 14.84 -5.15 19.94
CA GLY A 126 14.52 -4.26 21.04
C GLY A 126 14.56 -2.77 20.69
N GLN A 127 14.70 -2.42 19.41
CA GLN A 127 14.67 -1.01 18.96
C GLN A 127 13.26 -0.42 18.96
N ALA A 128 12.23 -1.27 18.86
CA ALA A 128 10.84 -0.88 18.93
C ALA A 128 10.04 -1.93 19.68
N SER A 129 8.96 -1.53 20.33
CA SER A 129 7.97 -2.40 20.96
C SER A 129 6.65 -2.42 20.17
N LYS A 130 6.33 -1.31 19.52
CA LYS A 130 5.13 -1.13 18.70
C LYS A 130 5.49 -0.48 17.38
N VAL A 131 5.21 -1.17 16.29
CA VAL A 131 5.51 -0.74 14.92
C VAL A 131 4.23 -0.69 14.10
N LEU A 132 3.95 0.43 13.46
CA LEU A 132 2.86 0.57 12.51
C LEU A 132 3.37 0.19 11.11
N SER A 133 2.87 -0.90 10.56
CA SER A 133 3.16 -1.39 9.22
C SER A 133 2.03 -0.99 8.27
N ILE A 134 2.33 -0.29 7.19
CA ILE A 134 1.36 0.23 6.23
C ILE A 134 1.76 -0.19 4.82
N CYS A 135 0.79 -0.65 4.03
CA CYS A 135 0.89 -0.80 2.59
C CYS A 135 -0.14 0.13 1.96
N VAL A 136 0.27 0.95 1.01
CA VAL A 136 -0.63 1.88 0.30
C VAL A 136 -0.34 1.84 -1.19
N GLU A 137 -1.40 1.69 -1.99
CA GLU A 137 -1.31 1.69 -3.44
C GLU A 137 -2.38 2.60 -4.03
N VAL A 138 -1.96 3.48 -4.93
CA VAL A 138 -2.83 4.32 -5.75
C VAL A 138 -2.66 3.86 -7.20
N CYS A 139 -3.29 2.74 -7.53
CA CYS A 139 -3.18 2.13 -8.86
C CYS A 139 -3.65 3.07 -9.96
N SER A 140 -4.63 3.95 -9.66
CA SER A 140 -5.08 4.99 -10.57
C SER A 140 -4.01 6.02 -10.91
N ALA A 141 -2.97 6.18 -10.09
CA ALA A 141 -1.81 7.02 -10.35
C ALA A 141 -0.71 6.31 -11.15
N ALA A 142 -0.82 5.00 -11.33
CA ALA A 142 0.09 4.19 -12.13
C ALA A 142 -0.58 3.63 -13.39
N PHE A 143 -1.76 4.13 -13.76
CA PHE A 143 -2.45 3.69 -14.95
C PHE A 143 -1.63 4.00 -16.20
N TYR A 144 -1.53 2.97 -17.02
CA TYR A 144 -1.03 3.03 -18.37
C TYR A 144 -2.00 2.23 -19.22
N LEU A 145 -2.64 2.86 -20.21
CA LEU A 145 -3.63 2.21 -21.06
C LEU A 145 -3.02 1.94 -22.43
N ASP A 146 -2.98 0.67 -22.80
CA ASP A 146 -2.49 0.17 -24.07
C ASP A 146 -3.37 -1.00 -24.53
N ASP A 147 -3.19 -1.49 -25.75
CA ASP A 147 -3.83 -2.69 -26.29
C ASP A 147 -3.15 -4.00 -25.81
N ASP A 148 -2.11 -3.90 -24.98
CA ASP A 148 -1.48 -5.08 -24.35
C ASP A 148 -2.44 -5.77 -23.38
N PRO A 149 -2.66 -7.08 -23.50
CA PRO A 149 -3.58 -7.82 -22.62
C PRO A 149 -3.23 -7.73 -21.14
N GLY A 150 -1.95 -7.72 -20.77
CA GLY A 150 -1.50 -7.62 -19.38
C GLY A 150 -1.86 -6.27 -18.77
N VAL A 151 -1.63 -5.18 -19.53
CA VAL A 151 -2.00 -3.82 -19.15
C VAL A 151 -3.51 -3.69 -18.96
N LEU A 152 -4.29 -4.22 -19.89
CA LEU A 152 -5.76 -4.19 -19.82
C LEU A 152 -6.31 -5.00 -18.64
N ILE A 153 -5.74 -6.18 -18.38
CA ILE A 153 -6.10 -7.00 -17.21
C ILE A 153 -5.79 -6.22 -15.92
N SER A 154 -4.61 -5.66 -15.81
CA SER A 154 -4.18 -4.88 -14.63
C SER A 154 -5.09 -3.69 -14.40
N ALA A 155 -5.38 -2.89 -15.43
CA ALA A 155 -6.30 -1.75 -15.35
C ALA A 155 -7.73 -2.16 -14.95
N CYS A 156 -8.15 -3.39 -15.26
CA CYS A 156 -9.45 -3.91 -14.88
C CYS A 156 -9.48 -4.52 -13.47
N LEU A 157 -8.38 -4.99 -12.92
CA LEU A 157 -8.35 -5.73 -11.64
C LEU A 157 -7.87 -4.88 -10.47
N PHE A 158 -6.92 -3.99 -10.67
CA PHE A 158 -6.34 -3.20 -9.59
C PHE A 158 -7.20 -2.02 -9.19
N GLY A 159 -7.14 -1.65 -7.92
CA GLY A 159 -7.81 -0.49 -7.35
C GLY A 159 -6.92 0.19 -6.31
N ASP A 160 -7.36 1.35 -5.84
CA ASP A 160 -6.65 2.16 -4.86
C ASP A 160 -7.06 1.73 -3.46
N ALA A 161 -6.07 1.47 -2.62
CA ALA A 161 -6.31 1.03 -1.25
C ALA A 161 -5.09 1.26 -0.35
N ALA A 162 -5.34 1.31 0.96
CA ALA A 162 -4.32 1.18 1.97
C ALA A 162 -4.76 0.21 3.06
N ALA A 163 -3.80 -0.54 3.60
CA ALA A 163 -3.98 -1.39 4.75
C ALA A 163 -2.88 -1.11 5.78
N ALA A 164 -3.24 -1.18 7.07
CA ALA A 164 -2.29 -1.00 8.14
C ALA A 164 -2.51 -2.04 9.25
N ALA A 165 -1.41 -2.41 9.90
CA ALA A 165 -1.40 -3.29 11.05
C ALA A 165 -0.43 -2.75 12.12
N VAL A 166 -0.83 -2.84 13.37
CA VAL A 166 0.09 -2.63 14.50
C VAL A 166 0.75 -3.95 14.84
N CYS A 167 2.08 -3.98 14.73
CA CYS A 167 2.93 -5.08 15.16
C CYS A 167 3.45 -4.77 16.57
N SER A 168 3.39 -5.72 17.49
CA SER A 168 3.87 -5.52 18.85
C SER A 168 4.56 -6.76 19.42
N SER A 169 5.46 -6.55 20.39
CA SER A 169 6.14 -7.61 21.12
C SER A 169 5.23 -8.33 22.13
N ARG A 170 4.12 -7.72 22.49
CA ARG A 170 3.17 -8.26 23.47
C ARG A 170 1.78 -8.35 22.87
N PRO A 171 1.06 -9.47 23.04
CA PRO A 171 -0.31 -9.57 22.57
C PRO A 171 -1.20 -8.58 23.34
N SER A 172 -2.17 -7.97 22.64
CA SER A 172 -3.22 -7.19 23.29
C SER A 172 -4.21 -8.14 24.00
N ALA A 173 -4.57 -7.82 25.24
CA ALA A 173 -5.62 -8.55 25.96
C ALA A 173 -7.02 -8.24 25.42
N ALA A 174 -7.20 -7.10 24.73
CA ALA A 174 -8.50 -6.63 24.25
C ALA A 174 -8.92 -7.24 22.90
N HIS A 175 -7.97 -7.78 22.12
CA HIS A 175 -8.23 -8.27 20.78
C HIS A 175 -7.58 -9.64 20.54
N ARG A 176 -8.19 -10.43 19.63
CA ARG A 176 -7.60 -11.68 19.17
C ARG A 176 -6.38 -11.37 18.27
N PRO A 177 -5.15 -11.53 18.76
CA PRO A 177 -3.96 -11.20 17.96
C PRO A 177 -3.72 -12.25 16.89
N ILE A 178 -3.10 -11.82 15.77
CA ILE A 178 -2.52 -12.71 14.77
C ILE A 178 -1.05 -12.85 15.11
N GLN A 179 -0.60 -14.08 15.36
CA GLN A 179 0.81 -14.35 15.63
C GLN A 179 1.54 -14.69 14.34
N THR A 180 2.64 -13.99 14.06
CA THR A 180 3.54 -14.35 12.98
C THR A 180 4.46 -15.48 13.46
N ILE A 181 4.34 -16.66 12.86
CA ILE A 181 5.14 -17.84 13.21
C ILE A 181 6.40 -17.90 12.35
N ALA A 182 6.30 -17.61 11.06
CA ALA A 182 7.41 -17.63 10.12
C ALA A 182 7.14 -16.69 8.94
N MET A 183 8.21 -16.17 8.35
CA MET A 183 8.18 -15.37 7.12
C MET A 183 9.24 -15.88 6.16
N GLN A 184 8.83 -16.18 4.92
CA GLN A 184 9.73 -16.58 3.86
C GLN A 184 9.50 -15.72 2.62
N SER A 185 10.56 -15.45 1.88
CA SER A 185 10.51 -14.79 0.57
C SER A 185 11.59 -15.36 -0.32
N THR A 186 11.30 -15.45 -1.62
CA THR A 186 12.23 -15.92 -2.64
C THR A 186 12.36 -14.84 -3.69
N MET A 187 13.60 -14.48 -4.01
CA MET A 187 13.91 -13.61 -5.14
C MET A 187 14.08 -14.46 -6.41
N ARG A 188 13.42 -14.04 -7.48
CA ARG A 188 13.49 -14.67 -8.80
C ARG A 188 13.92 -13.64 -9.85
N PRO A 189 15.23 -13.33 -9.95
CA PRO A 189 15.74 -12.28 -10.86
C PRO A 189 15.45 -12.58 -12.33
N GLU A 190 15.31 -13.85 -12.68
CA GLU A 190 14.98 -14.31 -14.03
C GLU A 190 13.58 -13.92 -14.51
N HIS A 191 12.71 -13.49 -13.57
CA HIS A 191 11.35 -13.07 -13.87
C HIS A 191 11.13 -11.55 -13.72
N ARG A 192 12.20 -10.75 -13.63
CA ARG A 192 12.08 -9.29 -13.42
C ARG A 192 11.42 -8.53 -14.57
N ASP A 193 11.44 -9.10 -15.77
CA ASP A 193 10.94 -8.49 -17.01
C ASP A 193 9.54 -9.03 -17.39
N LEU A 194 8.85 -9.74 -16.47
CA LEU A 194 7.49 -10.26 -16.66
C LEU A 194 6.45 -9.16 -16.41
#